data_2c918e238f62b7824644d4c19ac54d8b
#
_entry.id   2c918e238f62b7824644d4c19ac54d8b
#
_cell.length_a   1.000
_cell.length_b   1.000
_cell.length_c   1.000
_cell.angle_alpha   90.00
_cell.angle_beta   90.00
_cell.angle_gamma   90.00
#
_symmetry.space_group_name_H-M   'P 1'
#
loop_
_entity.id
_entity.type
_entity.pdbx_description
1 polymer ?
#
loop_
_entity_poly.entity_id
_entity_poly.type
_entity_poly.pdbx_seq_one_letter_code
_entity_poly.pdbx_strand_id
1 'polypeptide(L)'
;MLTEPTTPPTRVKRGTLKILLGAAPGAGKTCAMLSEAHTLLDQGRDVVVGVVEDHGRAYTKALCEGLEIVPRRAVEGISTGELDTAAVIQRHPEIVLVDEFAHSNPRDEVHEKRWEDIEQILEAGIDVMSTLNIQHLESLNDVIKQITGIAPQETVPDEVVRAADEIELIDVSPQLLRTRLSNGHVYREARIEPALNNYFRVGNLTALRELALLWLADQVDEALITYRSDQKITDTWEARERVVVAIQNVAHAETLIRRGRRIATKSSAELHVVHVVFGDSFTSRSSSVGGSAQQLARLQTLAQDVGARLHQVTGDTVPEALLNFARSVNATQLVVGVSPRRRFGVHWHGTVAETVLRESCLLYTSPS
;
A
#
# COMPACT_ATOMS: atom_id res chain seq x y z
N MET A 1 7.60 33.99 47.07
CA MET A 1 7.15 32.66 46.58
C MET A 1 7.30 32.69 45.09
N LEU A 2 8.44 32.21 44.58
CA LEU A 2 8.74 32.17 43.16
C LEU A 2 8.19 30.83 42.65
N THR A 3 7.21 30.86 41.77
CA THR A 3 6.67 29.68 41.05
C THR A 3 7.73 29.21 40.06
N GLU A 4 8.29 28.02 40.28
CA GLU A 4 9.14 27.35 39.33
C GLU A 4 8.40 27.16 37.99
N PRO A 5 9.05 27.36 36.81
CA PRO A 5 8.45 27.09 35.52
C PRO A 5 8.30 25.58 35.40
N THR A 6 7.06 25.11 35.33
CA THR A 6 6.70 23.74 34.93
C THR A 6 7.18 23.49 33.50
N THR A 7 8.25 22.70 33.38
CA THR A 7 8.74 22.18 32.10
C THR A 7 7.58 21.43 31.43
N PRO A 8 7.24 21.72 30.17
CA PRO A 8 6.18 20.96 29.46
C PRO A 8 6.59 19.50 29.42
N PRO A 9 5.64 18.54 29.55
CA PRO A 9 5.93 17.13 29.50
C PRO A 9 6.63 16.82 28.17
N THR A 10 7.79 16.19 28.24
CA THR A 10 8.54 15.71 27.08
C THR A 10 7.61 14.73 26.32
N ARG A 11 7.17 15.09 25.13
CA ARG A 11 6.34 14.22 24.30
C ARG A 11 7.15 12.96 24.04
N VAL A 12 6.70 11.82 24.56
CA VAL A 12 7.30 10.51 24.28
C VAL A 12 7.27 10.33 22.76
N LYS A 13 8.40 9.99 22.17
CA LYS A 13 8.46 9.70 20.73
C LYS A 13 7.68 8.40 20.50
N ARG A 14 6.75 8.40 19.53
CA ARG A 14 6.02 7.20 19.14
C ARG A 14 7.03 6.11 18.74
N GLY A 15 6.77 4.87 19.15
CA GLY A 15 7.51 3.69 18.71
C GLY A 15 7.34 3.42 17.22
N THR A 16 8.18 2.56 16.67
CA THR A 16 8.16 2.15 15.26
C THR A 16 7.43 0.82 15.08
N LEU A 17 6.71 0.70 13.96
CA LEU A 17 5.97 -0.52 13.59
C LEU A 17 6.66 -1.24 12.43
N LYS A 18 7.08 -2.48 12.65
CA LYS A 18 7.53 -3.41 11.61
C LYS A 18 6.50 -4.49 11.38
N ILE A 19 6.06 -4.67 10.13
CA ILE A 19 5.11 -5.72 9.73
C ILE A 19 5.81 -6.74 8.82
N LEU A 20 5.79 -8.01 9.21
CA LEU A 20 6.19 -9.13 8.36
C LEU A 20 4.97 -9.60 7.57
N LEU A 21 4.94 -9.26 6.28
CA LEU A 21 3.85 -9.58 5.36
C LEU A 21 4.08 -10.94 4.71
N GLY A 22 3.05 -11.75 4.55
CA GLY A 22 3.12 -13.02 3.81
C GLY A 22 1.94 -13.24 2.90
N ALA A 23 2.15 -14.01 1.82
CA ALA A 23 1.09 -14.33 0.86
C ALA A 23 0.00 -15.24 1.45
N ALA A 24 0.34 -16.10 2.41
CA ALA A 24 -0.60 -17.05 3.00
C ALA A 24 -0.13 -17.55 4.39
N PRO A 25 -1.02 -18.22 5.17
CA PRO A 25 -0.63 -18.92 6.39
C PRO A 25 0.45 -19.96 6.12
N GLY A 26 1.42 -20.10 7.03
CA GLY A 26 2.55 -21.04 6.89
C GLY A 26 3.74 -20.50 6.08
N ALA A 27 3.71 -19.24 5.60
CA ALA A 27 4.86 -18.61 4.94
C ALA A 27 6.10 -18.55 5.84
N GLY A 28 5.91 -18.53 7.18
CA GLY A 28 7.00 -18.49 8.15
C GLY A 28 7.21 -17.14 8.81
N LYS A 29 6.24 -16.23 8.72
CA LYS A 29 6.31 -14.89 9.31
C LYS A 29 6.61 -14.91 10.81
N THR A 30 5.83 -15.65 11.58
CA THR A 30 6.01 -15.79 13.03
C THR A 30 7.41 -16.35 13.37
N CYS A 31 7.91 -17.32 12.59
CA CYS A 31 9.26 -17.85 12.78
C CYS A 31 10.34 -16.81 12.43
N ALA A 32 10.15 -16.03 11.37
CA ALA A 32 11.05 -14.93 11.00
C ALA A 32 11.09 -13.87 12.10
N MET A 33 9.92 -13.43 12.58
CA MET A 33 9.77 -12.49 13.69
C MET A 33 10.52 -12.97 14.94
N LEU A 34 10.32 -14.22 15.36
CA LEU A 34 10.98 -14.81 16.52
C LEU A 34 12.50 -14.94 16.32
N SER A 35 12.95 -15.33 15.12
CA SER A 35 14.38 -15.41 14.81
C SER A 35 15.06 -14.03 14.84
N GLU A 36 14.39 -13.00 14.35
CA GLU A 36 14.86 -11.64 14.43
C GLU A 36 14.92 -11.15 15.90
N ALA A 37 13.90 -11.50 16.70
CA ALA A 37 13.88 -11.20 18.13
C ALA A 37 15.09 -11.78 18.87
N HIS A 38 15.49 -13.00 18.59
CA HIS A 38 16.72 -13.57 19.17
C HIS A 38 17.97 -12.80 18.74
N THR A 39 18.04 -12.40 17.46
CA THR A 39 19.15 -11.58 16.96
C THR A 39 19.24 -10.23 17.70
N LEU A 40 18.10 -9.60 17.94
CA LEU A 40 18.02 -8.34 18.67
C LEU A 40 18.39 -8.51 20.15
N LEU A 41 17.94 -9.60 20.76
CA LEU A 41 18.29 -9.96 22.13
C LEU A 41 19.80 -10.22 22.28
N ASP A 42 20.42 -10.91 21.34
CA ASP A 42 21.87 -11.15 21.29
C ASP A 42 22.67 -9.84 21.13
N GLN A 43 22.06 -8.82 20.52
CA GLN A 43 22.60 -7.44 20.41
C GLN A 43 22.39 -6.62 21.70
N GLY A 44 21.76 -7.20 22.71
CA GLY A 44 21.51 -6.54 24.00
C GLY A 44 20.27 -5.63 24.02
N ARG A 45 19.36 -5.77 23.03
CA ARG A 45 18.07 -5.05 23.00
C ARG A 45 17.09 -5.70 23.98
N ASP A 46 16.24 -4.90 24.59
CA ASP A 46 15.16 -5.37 25.48
C ASP A 46 13.92 -5.78 24.65
N VAL A 47 13.81 -7.08 24.38
CA VAL A 47 12.76 -7.65 23.52
C VAL A 47 11.88 -8.60 24.33
N VAL A 48 10.54 -8.41 24.22
CA VAL A 48 9.58 -9.28 24.87
C VAL A 48 8.55 -9.81 23.89
N VAL A 49 7.93 -10.94 24.21
CA VAL A 49 6.79 -11.49 23.49
C VAL A 49 5.51 -11.02 24.19
N GLY A 50 4.70 -10.21 23.54
CA GLY A 50 3.36 -9.84 23.99
C GLY A 50 2.36 -10.97 23.68
N VAL A 51 2.27 -11.33 22.40
CA VAL A 51 1.46 -12.48 21.96
C VAL A 51 2.08 -13.15 20.73
N VAL A 52 2.13 -14.47 20.73
CA VAL A 52 2.53 -15.32 19.59
C VAL A 52 1.60 -16.50 19.49
N GLU A 53 1.02 -16.72 18.32
CA GLU A 53 0.13 -17.86 18.06
C GLU A 53 0.92 -19.05 17.50
N ASP A 54 1.26 -20.00 18.37
CA ASP A 54 2.00 -21.20 17.96
C ASP A 54 1.14 -22.23 17.19
N HIS A 55 -0.19 -22.16 17.33
CA HIS A 55 -1.16 -23.08 16.74
C HIS A 55 -0.83 -24.57 17.01
N GLY A 56 -0.10 -24.85 18.07
CA GLY A 56 0.38 -26.17 18.43
C GLY A 56 1.59 -26.65 17.63
N ARG A 57 2.33 -25.74 16.99
CA ARG A 57 3.55 -26.06 16.21
C ARG A 57 4.77 -26.09 17.12
N ALA A 58 5.38 -27.27 17.24
CA ALA A 58 6.54 -27.48 18.09
C ALA A 58 7.72 -26.55 17.75
N TYR A 59 7.94 -26.28 16.45
CA TYR A 59 9.03 -25.41 16.00
C TYR A 59 8.82 -23.95 16.45
N THR A 60 7.61 -23.41 16.28
CA THR A 60 7.28 -22.04 16.74
C THR A 60 7.43 -21.93 18.25
N LYS A 61 6.98 -22.96 18.98
CA LYS A 61 7.12 -23.02 20.44
C LYS A 61 8.59 -23.04 20.87
N ALA A 62 9.44 -23.83 20.20
CA ALA A 62 10.87 -23.87 20.48
C ALA A 62 11.55 -22.51 20.22
N LEU A 63 11.11 -21.74 19.22
CA LEU A 63 11.61 -20.40 18.97
C LEU A 63 11.20 -19.36 20.02
N CYS A 64 10.18 -19.63 20.83
CA CYS A 64 9.84 -18.78 21.98
C CYS A 64 10.74 -19.02 23.20
N GLU A 65 11.48 -20.14 23.23
CA GLU A 65 12.39 -20.45 24.35
C GLU A 65 13.51 -19.43 24.43
N GLY A 66 13.75 -18.90 25.63
CA GLY A 66 14.76 -17.87 25.87
C GLY A 66 14.29 -16.42 25.69
N LEU A 67 13.09 -16.20 25.16
CA LEU A 67 12.46 -14.87 25.13
C LEU A 67 11.59 -14.66 26.38
N GLU A 68 11.60 -13.46 26.92
CA GLU A 68 10.65 -13.07 27.97
C GLU A 68 9.23 -12.98 27.37
N ILE A 69 8.26 -13.61 28.03
CA ILE A 69 6.85 -13.58 27.59
C ILE A 69 6.04 -12.80 28.61
N VAL A 70 5.39 -11.73 28.18
CA VAL A 70 4.40 -11.03 29.00
C VAL A 70 3.19 -11.93 29.18
N PRO A 71 2.70 -12.16 30.43
CA PRO A 71 1.54 -13.00 30.65
C PRO A 71 0.33 -12.46 29.87
N ARG A 72 -0.35 -13.39 29.17
CA ARG A 72 -1.58 -13.05 28.45
C ARG A 72 -2.71 -12.80 29.45
N ARG A 73 -3.60 -11.88 29.11
CA ARG A 73 -4.79 -11.65 29.88
C ARG A 73 -5.79 -12.78 29.70
N ALA A 74 -6.29 -13.31 30.80
CA ALA A 74 -7.32 -14.36 30.77
C ALA A 74 -8.65 -13.77 30.28
N VAL A 75 -9.26 -14.41 29.29
CA VAL A 75 -10.57 -14.04 28.74
C VAL A 75 -11.50 -15.24 28.84
N GLU A 76 -12.74 -15.04 29.29
CA GLU A 76 -13.71 -16.10 29.42
C GLU A 76 -14.00 -16.78 28.06
N GLY A 77 -13.88 -18.08 28.00
CA GLY A 77 -14.07 -18.87 26.77
C GLY A 77 -12.85 -18.98 25.86
N ILE A 78 -11.73 -18.29 26.17
CA ILE A 78 -10.48 -18.34 25.38
C ILE A 78 -9.40 -19.01 26.23
N SER A 79 -9.02 -20.22 25.86
CA SER A 79 -8.04 -21.02 26.63
C SER A 79 -6.61 -20.49 26.58
N THR A 80 -6.26 -19.71 25.54
CA THR A 80 -4.91 -19.19 25.30
C THR A 80 -4.71 -17.78 25.88
N GLY A 81 -5.80 -17.10 26.24
CA GLY A 81 -5.77 -15.69 26.63
C GLY A 81 -5.44 -14.73 25.46
N GLU A 82 -5.57 -13.43 25.72
CA GLU A 82 -5.33 -12.36 24.76
C GLU A 82 -4.13 -11.48 25.14
N LEU A 83 -3.71 -10.60 24.25
CA LEU A 83 -2.67 -9.60 24.50
C LEU A 83 -3.05 -8.74 25.72
N ASP A 84 -2.13 -8.63 26.68
CA ASP A 84 -2.26 -7.69 27.80
C ASP A 84 -1.51 -6.41 27.47
N THR A 85 -2.17 -5.50 26.76
CA THR A 85 -1.63 -4.20 26.35
C THR A 85 -1.16 -3.38 27.56
N ALA A 86 -1.90 -3.41 28.66
CA ALA A 86 -1.56 -2.69 29.88
C ALA A 86 -0.28 -3.25 30.52
N ALA A 87 -0.13 -4.58 30.59
CA ALA A 87 1.06 -5.23 31.12
C ALA A 87 2.30 -4.96 30.24
N VAL A 88 2.16 -4.95 28.91
CA VAL A 88 3.24 -4.58 27.98
C VAL A 88 3.69 -3.13 28.22
N ILE A 89 2.74 -2.19 28.28
CA ILE A 89 3.06 -0.78 28.54
C ILE A 89 3.70 -0.59 29.92
N GLN A 90 3.22 -1.30 30.94
CA GLN A 90 3.81 -1.25 32.30
C GLN A 90 5.22 -1.83 32.33
N ARG A 91 5.50 -2.93 31.59
CA ARG A 91 6.84 -3.54 31.46
C ARG A 91 7.81 -2.61 30.74
N HIS A 92 7.30 -1.82 29.77
CA HIS A 92 8.00 -0.84 28.95
C HIS A 92 9.28 -1.40 28.28
N PRO A 93 9.19 -2.47 27.48
CA PRO A 93 10.34 -2.98 26.73
C PRO A 93 10.75 -2.02 25.62
N GLU A 94 11.92 -2.22 25.02
CA GLU A 94 12.28 -1.51 23.79
C GLU A 94 11.44 -2.02 22.61
N ILE A 95 11.25 -3.34 22.52
CA ILE A 95 10.54 -3.99 21.38
C ILE A 95 9.58 -5.05 21.94
N VAL A 96 8.36 -5.09 21.39
CA VAL A 96 7.41 -6.15 21.70
C VAL A 96 6.96 -6.88 20.42
N LEU A 97 6.87 -8.20 20.49
CA LEU A 97 6.36 -9.05 19.43
C LEU A 97 4.86 -9.27 19.61
N VAL A 98 4.07 -8.90 18.59
CA VAL A 98 2.62 -9.06 18.60
C VAL A 98 2.19 -9.73 17.29
N ASP A 99 1.95 -11.05 17.33
CA ASP A 99 1.55 -11.84 16.16
C ASP A 99 0.10 -11.56 15.75
N GLU A 100 -0.23 -11.81 14.48
CA GLU A 100 -1.59 -11.70 13.91
C GLU A 100 -2.20 -10.29 14.01
N PHE A 101 -1.60 -9.33 13.30
CA PHE A 101 -2.00 -7.91 13.26
C PHE A 101 -3.49 -7.68 12.99
N ALA A 102 -4.12 -8.55 12.17
CA ALA A 102 -5.53 -8.45 11.76
C ALA A 102 -6.51 -9.09 12.76
N HIS A 103 -6.02 -9.68 13.85
CA HIS A 103 -6.86 -10.39 14.81
C HIS A 103 -8.00 -9.52 15.34
N SER A 104 -9.18 -10.14 15.46
CA SER A 104 -10.35 -9.47 16.09
C SER A 104 -10.41 -9.86 17.56
N ASN A 105 -10.29 -8.87 18.42
CA ASN A 105 -10.37 -9.06 19.86
C ASN A 105 -11.77 -9.54 20.30
N PRO A 106 -11.90 -10.20 21.46
CA PRO A 106 -13.20 -10.55 22.03
C PRO A 106 -14.10 -9.33 22.27
N ARG A 107 -15.42 -9.53 22.28
CA ARG A 107 -16.40 -8.44 22.33
C ARG A 107 -16.34 -7.53 23.55
N ASP A 108 -15.77 -7.98 24.64
CA ASP A 108 -15.71 -7.23 25.92
C ASP A 108 -14.37 -6.48 26.07
N GLU A 109 -13.58 -6.36 25.02
CA GLU A 109 -12.32 -5.66 25.01
C GLU A 109 -12.48 -4.16 24.75
N VAL A 110 -11.48 -3.37 25.16
CA VAL A 110 -11.42 -1.91 24.93
C VAL A 110 -11.35 -1.61 23.43
N HIS A 111 -10.58 -2.42 22.70
CA HIS A 111 -10.40 -2.31 21.27
C HIS A 111 -11.00 -3.53 20.57
N GLU A 112 -11.64 -3.31 19.43
CA GLU A 112 -12.22 -4.39 18.62
C GLU A 112 -11.15 -5.16 17.83
N LYS A 113 -10.01 -4.53 17.57
CA LYS A 113 -8.94 -5.06 16.74
C LYS A 113 -7.57 -4.98 17.42
N ARG A 114 -6.76 -6.00 17.22
CA ARG A 114 -5.38 -6.06 17.73
C ARG A 114 -4.49 -4.94 17.22
N TRP A 115 -4.70 -4.45 16.01
CA TRP A 115 -3.94 -3.30 15.50
C TRP A 115 -4.20 -2.01 16.29
N GLU A 116 -5.39 -1.85 16.91
CA GLU A 116 -5.69 -0.71 17.80
C GLU A 116 -4.93 -0.81 19.12
N ASP A 117 -4.75 -2.03 19.66
CA ASP A 117 -3.89 -2.29 20.82
C ASP A 117 -2.43 -1.99 20.50
N ILE A 118 -1.97 -2.38 19.29
CA ILE A 118 -0.63 -2.09 18.79
C ILE A 118 -0.42 -0.57 18.69
N GLU A 119 -1.40 0.19 18.20
CA GLU A 119 -1.30 1.64 18.14
C GLU A 119 -1.10 2.26 19.54
N GLN A 120 -1.84 1.77 20.55
CA GLN A 120 -1.67 2.21 21.92
C GLN A 120 -0.27 1.91 22.48
N ILE A 121 0.32 0.77 22.14
CA ILE A 121 1.70 0.40 22.51
C ILE A 121 2.71 1.33 21.83
N LEU A 122 2.53 1.63 20.55
CA LEU A 122 3.37 2.57 19.80
C LEU A 122 3.30 3.98 20.36
N GLU A 123 2.11 4.45 20.75
CA GLU A 123 1.94 5.76 21.44
C GLU A 123 2.66 5.83 22.77
N ALA A 124 2.84 4.70 23.48
CA ALA A 124 3.65 4.61 24.68
C ALA A 124 5.18 4.64 24.42
N GLY A 125 5.61 4.70 23.15
CA GLY A 125 7.02 4.78 22.76
C GLY A 125 7.72 3.43 22.64
N ILE A 126 6.99 2.33 22.52
CA ILE A 126 7.51 0.95 22.42
C ILE A 126 7.47 0.54 20.95
N ASP A 127 8.56 0.00 20.42
CA ASP A 127 8.63 -0.55 19.07
C ASP A 127 7.85 -1.87 18.99
N VAL A 128 7.13 -2.10 17.89
CA VAL A 128 6.33 -3.31 17.68
C VAL A 128 6.74 -4.04 16.42
N MET A 129 6.93 -5.34 16.53
CA MET A 129 7.02 -6.25 15.37
C MET A 129 5.76 -7.11 15.30
N SER A 130 5.11 -7.14 14.14
CA SER A 130 3.88 -7.90 13.96
C SER A 130 3.86 -8.68 12.64
N THR A 131 2.89 -9.56 12.47
CA THR A 131 2.74 -10.37 11.26
C THR A 131 1.38 -10.16 10.60
N LEU A 132 1.36 -10.17 9.27
CA LEU A 132 0.14 -10.00 8.49
C LEU A 132 0.14 -10.92 7.26
N ASN A 133 -1.01 -11.49 6.89
CA ASN A 133 -1.19 -12.11 5.58
C ASN A 133 -1.88 -11.12 4.64
N ILE A 134 -1.52 -11.15 3.36
CA ILE A 134 -2.10 -10.31 2.31
C ILE A 134 -3.63 -10.39 2.25
N GLN A 135 -4.19 -11.56 2.60
CA GLN A 135 -5.64 -11.79 2.60
C GLN A 135 -6.42 -10.92 3.59
N HIS A 136 -5.76 -10.33 4.56
CA HIS A 136 -6.40 -9.50 5.58
C HIS A 136 -6.46 -8.01 5.19
N LEU A 137 -5.89 -7.61 4.05
CA LEU A 137 -6.04 -6.25 3.53
C LEU A 137 -7.45 -6.04 2.99
N GLU A 138 -8.10 -4.99 3.46
CA GLU A 138 -9.51 -4.72 3.17
C GLU A 138 -9.75 -4.49 1.68
N SER A 139 -8.87 -3.76 1.02
CA SER A 139 -8.95 -3.46 -0.42
C SER A 139 -8.90 -4.71 -1.32
N LEU A 140 -8.36 -5.82 -0.81
CA LEU A 140 -8.18 -7.06 -1.56
C LEU A 140 -9.27 -8.11 -1.30
N ASN A 141 -10.24 -7.85 -0.44
CA ASN A 141 -11.25 -8.83 0.00
C ASN A 141 -11.99 -9.49 -1.17
N ASP A 142 -12.45 -8.71 -2.15
CA ASP A 142 -13.19 -9.23 -3.29
C ASP A 142 -12.32 -10.12 -4.18
N VAL A 143 -11.07 -9.70 -4.43
CA VAL A 143 -10.11 -10.46 -5.25
C VAL A 143 -9.71 -11.76 -4.54
N ILE A 144 -9.45 -11.70 -3.23
CA ILE A 144 -9.14 -12.88 -2.41
C ILE A 144 -10.29 -13.88 -2.45
N LYS A 145 -11.54 -13.41 -2.31
CA LYS A 145 -12.72 -14.26 -2.41
C LYS A 145 -12.85 -14.90 -3.80
N GLN A 146 -12.56 -14.17 -4.87
CA GLN A 146 -12.57 -14.71 -6.23
C GLN A 146 -11.49 -15.80 -6.43
N ILE A 147 -10.29 -15.59 -5.91
CA ILE A 147 -9.17 -16.52 -6.04
C ILE A 147 -9.40 -17.78 -5.20
N THR A 148 -9.78 -17.61 -3.93
CA THR A 148 -9.79 -18.70 -2.94
C THR A 148 -11.17 -19.33 -2.75
N GLY A 149 -12.24 -18.65 -3.15
CA GLY A 149 -13.62 -19.00 -2.84
C GLY A 149 -14.03 -18.71 -1.38
N ILE A 150 -13.16 -18.13 -0.57
CA ILE A 150 -13.36 -17.87 0.87
C ILE A 150 -13.25 -16.37 1.11
N ALA A 151 -14.27 -15.77 1.74
CA ALA A 151 -14.20 -14.39 2.17
C ALA A 151 -13.37 -14.29 3.47
N PRO A 152 -12.39 -13.38 3.54
CA PRO A 152 -11.68 -13.11 4.79
C PRO A 152 -12.66 -12.65 5.87
N GLN A 153 -12.49 -13.13 7.10
CA GLN A 153 -13.32 -12.74 8.23
C GLN A 153 -12.69 -11.59 9.03
N GLU A 154 -11.37 -11.57 9.07
CA GLU A 154 -10.58 -10.56 9.75
C GLU A 154 -9.91 -9.68 8.70
N THR A 155 -10.09 -8.38 8.82
CA THR A 155 -9.56 -7.40 7.87
C THR A 155 -8.95 -6.21 8.60
N VAL A 156 -8.02 -5.56 7.92
CA VAL A 156 -7.34 -4.34 8.35
C VAL A 156 -7.44 -3.32 7.23
N PRO A 157 -7.79 -2.05 7.52
CA PRO A 157 -7.72 -0.98 6.54
C PRO A 157 -6.31 -0.84 5.98
N ASP A 158 -6.19 -0.64 4.67
CA ASP A 158 -4.89 -0.52 4.00
C ASP A 158 -4.05 0.63 4.57
N GLU A 159 -4.70 1.75 4.94
CA GLU A 159 -4.02 2.91 5.51
C GLU A 159 -3.28 2.59 6.81
N VAL A 160 -3.84 1.70 7.65
CA VAL A 160 -3.20 1.29 8.91
C VAL A 160 -1.93 0.50 8.64
N VAL A 161 -1.96 -0.40 7.64
CA VAL A 161 -0.78 -1.17 7.25
C VAL A 161 0.25 -0.28 6.56
N ARG A 162 -0.19 0.67 5.73
CA ARG A 162 0.67 1.66 5.05
C ARG A 162 1.38 2.61 6.02
N ALA A 163 0.82 2.83 7.19
CA ALA A 163 1.42 3.66 8.23
C ALA A 163 2.57 2.96 9.00
N ALA A 164 2.85 1.69 8.72
CA ALA A 164 4.00 0.99 9.29
C ALA A 164 5.32 1.61 8.79
N ASP A 165 6.30 1.69 9.70
CA ASP A 165 7.63 2.23 9.39
C ASP A 165 8.44 1.28 8.51
N GLU A 166 8.20 -0.04 8.65
CA GLU A 166 8.85 -1.08 7.84
C GLU A 166 7.86 -2.20 7.50
N ILE A 167 7.84 -2.62 6.22
CA ILE A 167 7.09 -3.78 5.75
C ILE A 167 8.06 -4.73 5.07
N GLU A 168 8.24 -5.92 5.64
CA GLU A 168 9.10 -6.95 5.12
C GLU A 168 8.28 -8.10 4.54
N LEU A 169 8.50 -8.46 3.26
CA LEU A 169 7.82 -9.58 2.63
C LEU A 169 8.52 -10.90 2.93
N ILE A 170 7.83 -11.79 3.63
CA ILE A 170 8.26 -13.18 3.82
C ILE A 170 7.77 -14.00 2.63
N ASP A 171 8.62 -14.08 1.60
CA ASP A 171 8.29 -14.75 0.34
C ASP A 171 8.67 -16.23 0.35
N VAL A 172 7.70 -17.07 0.01
CA VAL A 172 7.84 -18.51 -0.07
C VAL A 172 7.17 -19.03 -1.33
N SER A 173 7.84 -19.92 -2.06
CA SER A 173 7.24 -20.52 -3.26
C SER A 173 5.98 -21.33 -2.92
N PRO A 174 4.96 -21.35 -3.81
CA PRO A 174 3.76 -22.13 -3.64
C PRO A 174 4.04 -23.62 -3.36
N GLN A 175 5.06 -24.18 -4.00
CA GLN A 175 5.46 -25.57 -3.85
C GLN A 175 5.97 -25.86 -2.42
N LEU A 176 6.88 -25.01 -1.92
CA LEU A 176 7.42 -25.16 -0.56
C LEU A 176 6.32 -24.99 0.49
N LEU A 177 5.40 -24.03 0.29
CA LEU A 177 4.29 -23.84 1.20
C LEU A 177 3.36 -25.07 1.26
N ARG A 178 3.07 -25.67 0.11
CA ARG A 178 2.31 -26.94 0.05
C ARG A 178 3.04 -28.10 0.72
N THR A 179 4.34 -28.20 0.54
CA THR A 179 5.17 -29.20 1.23
C THR A 179 5.13 -29.01 2.75
N ARG A 180 5.25 -27.78 3.23
CA ARG A 180 5.09 -27.46 4.67
C ARG A 180 3.70 -27.86 5.19
N LEU A 181 2.66 -27.60 4.39
CA LEU A 181 1.30 -27.98 4.75
C LEU A 181 1.12 -29.49 4.81
N SER A 182 1.58 -30.23 3.78
CA SER A 182 1.46 -31.70 3.73
C SER A 182 2.24 -32.40 4.87
N ASN A 183 3.32 -31.78 5.35
CA ASN A 183 4.11 -32.27 6.48
C ASN A 183 3.50 -31.90 7.86
N GLY A 184 2.30 -31.29 7.90
CA GLY A 184 1.64 -30.90 9.15
C GLY A 184 2.20 -29.66 9.83
N HIS A 185 3.08 -28.89 9.15
CA HIS A 185 3.70 -27.69 9.72
C HIS A 185 2.78 -26.47 9.72
N VAL A 186 1.60 -26.53 9.08
CA VAL A 186 0.66 -25.38 8.98
C VAL A 186 -0.65 -25.69 9.70
N TYR A 187 -1.24 -26.85 9.44
CA TYR A 187 -2.49 -27.30 10.05
C TYR A 187 -2.37 -28.70 10.64
N ARG A 188 -3.27 -29.02 11.57
CA ARG A 188 -3.42 -30.39 12.09
C ARG A 188 -3.88 -31.33 10.98
N GLU A 189 -3.51 -32.60 11.07
CA GLU A 189 -3.68 -33.62 10.05
C GLU A 189 -5.08 -33.68 9.42
N ALA A 190 -6.14 -33.58 10.22
CA ALA A 190 -7.52 -33.59 9.74
C ALA A 190 -7.91 -32.44 8.81
N ARG A 191 -7.15 -31.34 8.77
CA ARG A 191 -7.41 -30.15 7.94
C ARG A 191 -6.49 -30.04 6.73
N ILE A 192 -5.48 -30.88 6.61
CA ILE A 192 -4.46 -30.78 5.55
C ILE A 192 -5.08 -30.99 4.17
N GLU A 193 -5.79 -32.11 3.98
CA GLU A 193 -6.32 -32.50 2.66
C GLU A 193 -7.39 -31.52 2.14
N PRO A 194 -8.38 -31.10 2.95
CA PRO A 194 -9.31 -30.04 2.53
C PRO A 194 -8.61 -28.73 2.19
N ALA A 195 -7.58 -28.34 2.94
CA ALA A 195 -6.83 -27.11 2.69
C ALA A 195 -6.04 -27.17 1.37
N LEU A 196 -5.34 -28.30 1.10
CA LEU A 196 -4.59 -28.53 -0.15
C LEU A 196 -5.48 -28.50 -1.39
N ASN A 197 -6.71 -28.95 -1.26
CA ASN A 197 -7.67 -29.05 -2.36
C ASN A 197 -8.48 -27.77 -2.60
N ASN A 198 -8.41 -26.80 -1.68
CA ASN A 198 -9.13 -25.54 -1.77
C ASN A 198 -8.17 -24.35 -1.76
N TYR A 199 -7.97 -23.74 -0.61
CA TYR A 199 -7.19 -22.52 -0.46
C TYR A 199 -5.74 -22.66 -0.96
N PHE A 200 -5.07 -23.79 -0.64
CA PHE A 200 -3.66 -24.04 -0.96
C PHE A 200 -3.43 -24.69 -2.33
N ARG A 201 -4.32 -24.50 -3.30
CA ARG A 201 -4.03 -24.84 -4.71
C ARG A 201 -2.86 -24.02 -5.21
N VAL A 202 -2.00 -24.60 -6.03
CA VAL A 202 -0.83 -23.90 -6.59
C VAL A 202 -1.23 -22.60 -7.26
N GLY A 203 -2.31 -22.59 -8.07
CA GLY A 203 -2.81 -21.40 -8.74
C GLY A 203 -3.23 -20.30 -7.75
N ASN A 204 -3.97 -20.66 -6.69
CA ASN A 204 -4.39 -19.70 -5.67
C ASN A 204 -3.18 -19.09 -4.96
N LEU A 205 -2.23 -19.91 -4.51
CA LEU A 205 -1.02 -19.45 -3.83
C LEU A 205 -0.15 -18.57 -4.74
N THR A 206 -0.09 -18.90 -6.03
CA THR A 206 0.63 -18.06 -7.01
C THR A 206 -0.04 -16.70 -7.14
N ALA A 207 -1.37 -16.65 -7.25
CA ALA A 207 -2.13 -15.40 -7.34
C ALA A 207 -2.03 -14.57 -6.04
N LEU A 208 -2.11 -15.20 -4.86
CA LEU A 208 -1.94 -14.50 -3.58
C LEU A 208 -0.51 -13.93 -3.43
N ARG A 209 0.50 -14.68 -3.89
CA ARG A 209 1.89 -14.21 -3.90
C ARG A 209 2.06 -13.01 -4.85
N GLU A 210 1.46 -13.08 -6.04
CA GLU A 210 1.45 -11.97 -6.99
C GLU A 210 0.80 -10.71 -6.38
N LEU A 211 -0.36 -10.85 -5.72
CA LEU A 211 -1.02 -9.75 -5.03
C LEU A 211 -0.13 -9.14 -3.95
N ALA A 212 0.56 -9.95 -3.15
CA ALA A 212 1.46 -9.45 -2.11
C ALA A 212 2.64 -8.66 -2.69
N LEU A 213 3.23 -9.16 -3.79
CA LEU A 213 4.32 -8.48 -4.49
C LEU A 213 3.87 -7.16 -5.13
N LEU A 214 2.69 -7.15 -5.78
CA LEU A 214 2.14 -5.94 -6.39
C LEU A 214 1.78 -4.89 -5.34
N TRP A 215 1.13 -5.29 -4.26
CA TRP A 215 0.76 -4.39 -3.17
C TRP A 215 2.01 -3.76 -2.53
N LEU A 216 3.05 -4.55 -2.28
CA LEU A 216 4.32 -4.03 -1.74
C LEU A 216 5.03 -3.11 -2.74
N ALA A 217 5.02 -3.44 -4.03
CA ALA A 217 5.59 -2.58 -5.07
C ALA A 217 4.89 -1.22 -5.12
N ASP A 218 3.56 -1.18 -4.98
CA ASP A 218 2.80 0.07 -4.92
C ASP A 218 3.16 0.90 -3.67
N GLN A 219 3.45 0.25 -2.52
CA GLN A 219 3.95 0.92 -1.31
C GLN A 219 5.30 1.58 -1.54
N VAL A 220 6.24 0.86 -2.15
CA VAL A 220 7.58 1.40 -2.49
C VAL A 220 7.46 2.59 -3.44
N ASP A 221 6.56 2.51 -4.42
CA ASP A 221 6.32 3.61 -5.38
C ASP A 221 5.77 4.87 -4.66
N GLU A 222 4.81 4.73 -3.75
CA GLU A 222 4.27 5.85 -2.97
C GLU A 222 5.33 6.50 -2.06
N ALA A 223 6.12 5.68 -1.37
CA ALA A 223 7.23 6.15 -0.54
C ALA A 223 8.27 6.91 -1.39
N LEU A 224 8.58 6.40 -2.59
CA LEU A 224 9.51 7.03 -3.51
C LEU A 224 8.98 8.38 -4.04
N ILE A 225 7.69 8.47 -4.37
CA ILE A 225 7.05 9.72 -4.80
C ILE A 225 7.15 10.77 -3.68
N THR A 226 6.84 10.39 -2.44
CA THR A 226 6.94 11.27 -1.28
C THR A 226 8.39 11.73 -1.05
N TYR A 227 9.34 10.81 -1.04
CA TYR A 227 10.77 11.12 -0.88
C TYR A 227 11.27 12.09 -1.94
N ARG A 228 10.91 11.88 -3.22
CA ARG A 228 11.31 12.76 -4.33
C ARG A 228 10.71 14.16 -4.18
N SER A 229 9.45 14.25 -3.76
CA SER A 229 8.77 15.51 -3.50
C SER A 229 9.49 16.31 -2.41
N ASP A 230 9.81 15.65 -1.29
CA ASP A 230 10.48 16.27 -0.14
C ASP A 230 11.92 16.72 -0.46
N GLN A 231 12.63 15.93 -1.24
CA GLN A 231 14.00 16.21 -1.67
C GLN A 231 14.08 17.08 -2.93
N LYS A 232 12.93 17.48 -3.52
CA LYS A 232 12.83 18.28 -4.76
C LYS A 232 13.61 17.64 -5.93
N ILE A 233 13.63 16.31 -6.02
CA ILE A 233 14.27 15.57 -7.09
C ILE A 233 13.38 15.63 -8.33
N THR A 234 13.86 16.26 -9.40
CA THR A 234 13.12 16.44 -10.66
C THR A 234 13.43 15.38 -11.71
N ASP A 235 14.53 14.64 -11.54
CA ASP A 235 14.94 13.61 -12.49
C ASP A 235 14.01 12.40 -12.45
N THR A 236 13.66 11.88 -13.61
CA THR A 236 12.80 10.68 -13.73
C THR A 236 13.66 9.42 -13.69
N TRP A 237 13.17 8.41 -12.92
CA TRP A 237 13.79 7.09 -12.87
C TRP A 237 12.92 6.10 -13.62
N GLU A 238 13.46 5.45 -14.62
CA GLU A 238 12.76 4.50 -15.49
C GLU A 238 12.53 3.12 -14.81
N ALA A 239 12.21 3.13 -13.50
CA ALA A 239 11.98 1.89 -12.77
C ALA A 239 10.65 1.21 -13.16
N ARG A 240 9.65 2.00 -13.60
CA ARG A 240 8.33 1.52 -14.05
C ARG A 240 7.82 2.40 -15.18
N GLU A 241 7.37 1.77 -16.26
CA GLU A 241 6.79 2.51 -17.38
C GLU A 241 5.45 3.14 -17.00
N ARG A 242 5.31 4.46 -17.20
CA ARG A 242 4.07 5.20 -16.99
C ARG A 242 3.76 6.09 -18.18
N VAL A 243 2.54 5.93 -18.70
CA VAL A 243 2.04 6.68 -19.85
C VAL A 243 1.03 7.72 -19.38
N VAL A 244 1.30 8.99 -19.64
CA VAL A 244 0.38 10.10 -19.39
C VAL A 244 -0.26 10.54 -20.69
N VAL A 245 -1.59 10.62 -20.74
CA VAL A 245 -2.37 11.11 -21.87
C VAL A 245 -2.97 12.48 -21.53
N ALA A 246 -2.54 13.51 -22.21
CA ALA A 246 -3.07 14.86 -22.03
C ALA A 246 -4.36 15.08 -22.84
N ILE A 247 -5.45 15.50 -22.17
CA ILE A 247 -6.73 15.80 -22.80
C ILE A 247 -7.02 17.30 -22.64
N GLN A 248 -7.21 17.97 -23.76
CA GLN A 248 -7.71 19.36 -23.79
C GLN A 248 -9.18 19.45 -24.21
N ASN A 249 -9.63 18.56 -25.09
CA ASN A 249 -10.97 18.58 -25.62
C ASN A 249 -11.59 17.17 -25.61
N VAL A 250 -12.77 17.07 -25.04
CA VAL A 250 -13.53 15.81 -24.92
C VAL A 250 -13.82 15.16 -26.27
N ALA A 251 -13.98 15.96 -27.34
CA ALA A 251 -14.29 15.44 -28.68
C ALA A 251 -13.20 14.48 -29.24
N HIS A 252 -11.94 14.64 -28.83
CA HIS A 252 -10.83 13.80 -29.28
C HIS A 252 -10.27 12.92 -28.15
N ALA A 253 -10.80 13.04 -26.93
CA ALA A 253 -10.33 12.34 -25.76
C ALA A 253 -10.32 10.83 -25.93
N GLU A 254 -11.39 10.27 -26.47
CA GLU A 254 -11.55 8.81 -26.69
C GLU A 254 -10.43 8.25 -27.56
N THR A 255 -10.10 8.91 -28.66
CA THR A 255 -9.04 8.47 -29.56
C THR A 255 -7.67 8.48 -28.89
N LEU A 256 -7.37 9.55 -28.13
CA LEU A 256 -6.11 9.69 -27.40
C LEU A 256 -5.99 8.67 -26.27
N ILE A 257 -7.05 8.48 -25.48
CA ILE A 257 -7.09 7.51 -24.40
C ILE A 257 -6.90 6.08 -24.95
N ARG A 258 -7.60 5.70 -25.99
CA ARG A 258 -7.44 4.38 -26.65
C ARG A 258 -6.04 4.19 -27.22
N ARG A 259 -5.41 5.27 -27.71
CA ARG A 259 -4.01 5.21 -28.18
C ARG A 259 -3.05 5.03 -27.00
N GLY A 260 -3.22 5.82 -25.94
CA GLY A 260 -2.46 5.66 -24.69
C GLY A 260 -2.59 4.24 -24.12
N ARG A 261 -3.80 3.67 -24.12
CA ARG A 261 -4.02 2.29 -23.69
C ARG A 261 -3.23 1.28 -24.50
N ARG A 262 -3.17 1.43 -25.83
CA ARG A 262 -2.37 0.52 -26.68
C ARG A 262 -0.89 0.63 -26.40
N ILE A 263 -0.38 1.83 -26.10
CA ILE A 263 1.02 2.05 -25.72
C ILE A 263 1.26 1.39 -24.36
N ALA A 264 0.45 1.72 -23.35
CA ALA A 264 0.56 1.18 -22.00
C ALA A 264 0.49 -0.34 -21.96
N THR A 265 -0.42 -0.96 -22.75
CA THR A 265 -0.53 -2.42 -22.81
C THR A 265 0.72 -3.09 -23.38
N LYS A 266 1.41 -2.47 -24.34
CA LYS A 266 2.64 -3.04 -24.94
C LYS A 266 3.83 -3.04 -23.99
N SER A 267 3.91 -2.05 -23.12
CA SER A 267 4.99 -1.88 -22.13
C SER A 267 4.60 -2.31 -20.72
N SER A 268 3.40 -2.87 -20.53
CA SER A 268 2.84 -3.17 -19.20
C SER A 268 2.84 -1.95 -18.27
N ALA A 269 2.64 -0.76 -18.88
CA ALA A 269 2.72 0.54 -18.21
C ALA A 269 1.41 0.91 -17.52
N GLU A 270 1.50 1.69 -16.45
CA GLU A 270 0.34 2.41 -15.91
C GLU A 270 -0.13 3.49 -16.87
N LEU A 271 -1.45 3.70 -16.94
CA LEU A 271 -2.05 4.72 -17.80
C LEU A 271 -2.72 5.80 -16.96
N HIS A 272 -2.21 7.03 -17.07
CA HIS A 272 -2.78 8.21 -16.47
C HIS A 272 -3.40 9.10 -17.55
N VAL A 273 -4.60 9.61 -17.30
CA VAL A 273 -5.28 10.57 -18.16
C VAL A 273 -5.35 11.90 -17.42
N VAL A 274 -4.87 12.97 -18.03
CA VAL A 274 -4.80 14.29 -17.40
C VAL A 274 -5.63 15.32 -18.16
N HIS A 275 -6.49 15.99 -17.42
CA HIS A 275 -7.25 17.15 -17.89
C HIS A 275 -6.80 18.40 -17.13
N VAL A 276 -6.28 19.41 -17.85
CA VAL A 276 -5.84 20.67 -17.24
C VAL A 276 -7.02 21.64 -17.17
N VAL A 277 -7.30 22.16 -15.98
CA VAL A 277 -8.34 23.15 -15.70
C VAL A 277 -7.68 24.49 -15.37
N PHE A 278 -8.10 25.57 -16.05
CA PHE A 278 -7.60 26.92 -15.77
C PHE A 278 -8.32 27.55 -14.59
N GLY A 279 -7.59 28.26 -13.73
CA GLY A 279 -8.14 28.91 -12.53
C GLY A 279 -9.19 30.00 -12.82
N ASP A 280 -9.17 30.63 -14.01
CA ASP A 280 -10.11 31.69 -14.41
C ASP A 280 -11.51 31.15 -14.80
N SER A 281 -11.70 29.85 -14.89
CA SER A 281 -13.00 29.26 -15.25
C SER A 281 -14.07 29.42 -14.16
N PHE A 282 -13.70 29.81 -12.95
CA PHE A 282 -14.65 30.08 -11.86
C PHE A 282 -15.36 31.44 -11.96
N THR A 283 -14.87 32.41 -12.76
CA THR A 283 -15.43 33.76 -12.85
C THR A 283 -16.20 34.05 -14.13
N SER A 284 -16.12 33.22 -15.15
CA SER A 284 -16.87 33.39 -16.38
C SER A 284 -18.30 32.88 -16.27
N ARG A 285 -19.22 33.75 -15.89
CA ARG A 285 -20.67 33.59 -16.02
C ARG A 285 -21.09 33.53 -17.49
N SER A 286 -20.71 32.53 -18.24
CA SER A 286 -21.39 32.30 -19.54
C SER A 286 -21.27 30.86 -20.00
N SER A 287 -22.43 30.25 -20.07
CA SER A 287 -22.80 29.00 -20.76
C SER A 287 -22.31 27.67 -20.25
N SER A 288 -23.25 26.94 -19.63
CA SER A 288 -23.32 25.50 -19.46
C SER A 288 -22.55 24.84 -18.29
N VAL A 289 -22.97 25.17 -17.06
CA VAL A 289 -22.58 24.39 -15.85
C VAL A 289 -22.95 22.89 -15.98
N GLY A 290 -23.99 22.56 -16.77
CA GLY A 290 -24.37 21.17 -17.02
C GLY A 290 -23.49 20.43 -18.02
N GLY A 291 -22.87 21.12 -18.99
CA GLY A 291 -22.03 20.53 -20.03
C GLY A 291 -20.68 20.06 -19.52
N SER A 292 -20.04 20.81 -18.61
CA SER A 292 -18.72 20.45 -18.07
C SER A 292 -18.78 19.24 -17.13
N ALA A 293 -19.77 19.16 -16.26
CA ALA A 293 -19.93 18.02 -15.33
C ALA A 293 -20.26 16.72 -16.08
N GLN A 294 -21.15 16.77 -17.07
CA GLN A 294 -21.50 15.61 -17.88
C GLN A 294 -20.32 15.15 -18.76
N GLN A 295 -19.54 16.08 -19.29
CA GLN A 295 -18.34 15.76 -20.05
C GLN A 295 -17.28 15.11 -19.16
N LEU A 296 -17.11 15.59 -17.94
CA LEU A 296 -16.17 15.04 -16.97
C LEU A 296 -16.57 13.62 -16.55
N ALA A 297 -17.86 13.39 -16.26
CA ALA A 297 -18.40 12.07 -15.93
C ALA A 297 -18.17 11.07 -17.09
N ARG A 298 -18.34 11.53 -18.35
CA ARG A 298 -18.07 10.68 -19.53
C ARG A 298 -16.58 10.34 -19.64
N LEU A 299 -15.68 11.29 -19.36
CA LEU A 299 -14.23 11.05 -19.35
C LEU A 299 -13.84 10.07 -18.24
N GLN A 300 -14.46 10.18 -17.08
CA GLN A 300 -14.22 9.31 -15.94
C GLN A 300 -14.64 7.86 -16.27
N THR A 301 -15.83 7.67 -16.84
CA THR A 301 -16.29 6.35 -17.33
C THR A 301 -15.32 5.78 -18.36
N LEU A 302 -14.94 6.59 -19.36
CA LEU A 302 -14.03 6.15 -20.41
C LEU A 302 -12.63 5.78 -19.86
N ALA A 303 -12.11 6.52 -18.89
CA ALA A 303 -10.84 6.21 -18.24
C ALA A 303 -10.95 4.90 -17.46
N GLN A 304 -12.03 4.71 -16.71
CA GLN A 304 -12.30 3.47 -15.97
C GLN A 304 -12.40 2.24 -16.90
N ASP A 305 -13.11 2.36 -18.02
CA ASP A 305 -13.29 1.28 -19.01
C ASP A 305 -11.96 0.78 -19.60
N VAL A 306 -10.96 1.65 -19.66
CA VAL A 306 -9.62 1.29 -20.16
C VAL A 306 -8.60 1.03 -19.03
N GLY A 307 -9.04 1.04 -17.78
CA GLY A 307 -8.15 0.84 -16.62
C GLY A 307 -7.15 1.99 -16.42
N ALA A 308 -7.55 3.24 -16.73
CA ALA A 308 -6.73 4.42 -16.55
C ALA A 308 -7.19 5.25 -15.34
N ARG A 309 -6.26 5.93 -14.68
CA ARG A 309 -6.58 6.90 -13.63
C ARG A 309 -6.79 8.28 -14.26
N LEU A 310 -7.95 8.91 -14.00
CA LEU A 310 -8.23 10.28 -14.47
C LEU A 310 -7.82 11.29 -13.40
N HIS A 311 -7.02 12.28 -13.82
CA HIS A 311 -6.55 13.37 -12.96
C HIS A 311 -6.99 14.72 -13.51
N GLN A 312 -7.34 15.63 -12.60
CA GLN A 312 -7.54 17.03 -12.90
C GLN A 312 -6.43 17.83 -12.25
N VAL A 313 -5.74 18.63 -13.05
CA VAL A 313 -4.65 19.49 -12.58
C VAL A 313 -4.94 20.93 -12.91
N THR A 314 -4.57 21.83 -12.03
CA THR A 314 -4.66 23.29 -12.23
C THR A 314 -3.27 23.83 -12.51
N GLY A 315 -3.18 24.86 -13.32
CA GLY A 315 -1.91 25.56 -13.58
C GLY A 315 -2.11 26.83 -14.37
N ASP A 316 -1.08 27.68 -14.39
CA ASP A 316 -1.08 28.95 -15.11
C ASP A 316 -0.96 28.72 -16.62
N THR A 317 -0.27 27.69 -17.04
CA THR A 317 -0.16 27.27 -18.43
C THR A 317 -0.35 25.76 -18.58
N VAL A 318 -0.93 25.33 -19.72
CA VAL A 318 -1.14 23.90 -20.00
C VAL A 318 0.17 23.12 -20.07
N PRO A 319 1.22 23.58 -20.79
CA PRO A 319 2.48 22.84 -20.86
C PRO A 319 3.12 22.62 -19.48
N GLU A 320 3.17 23.66 -18.66
CA GLU A 320 3.77 23.60 -17.33
C GLU A 320 3.02 22.65 -16.40
N ALA A 321 1.67 22.77 -16.35
CA ALA A 321 0.84 21.86 -15.56
C ALA A 321 1.01 20.39 -15.98
N LEU A 322 1.09 20.11 -17.29
CA LEU A 322 1.29 18.77 -17.81
C LEU A 322 2.69 18.21 -17.46
N LEU A 323 3.73 19.02 -17.62
CA LEU A 323 5.10 18.60 -17.31
C LEU A 323 5.29 18.38 -15.81
N ASN A 324 4.74 19.25 -14.97
CA ASN A 324 4.78 19.10 -13.52
C ASN A 324 4.05 17.83 -13.08
N PHE A 325 2.87 17.58 -13.63
CA PHE A 325 2.15 16.34 -13.36
C PHE A 325 2.93 15.12 -13.85
N ALA A 326 3.44 15.12 -15.09
CA ALA A 326 4.21 14.02 -15.63
C ALA A 326 5.44 13.68 -14.76
N ARG A 327 6.13 14.72 -14.26
CA ARG A 327 7.25 14.55 -13.31
C ARG A 327 6.79 14.01 -11.96
N SER A 328 5.66 14.50 -11.44
CA SER A 328 5.14 14.05 -10.14
C SER A 328 4.78 12.56 -10.12
N VAL A 329 4.24 12.05 -11.23
CA VAL A 329 3.93 10.62 -11.36
C VAL A 329 5.09 9.80 -11.96
N ASN A 330 6.27 10.40 -12.15
CA ASN A 330 7.42 9.75 -12.78
C ASN A 330 7.08 9.12 -14.16
N ALA A 331 6.38 9.88 -15.00
CA ALA A 331 5.95 9.41 -16.32
C ALA A 331 7.15 9.23 -17.26
N THR A 332 7.20 8.11 -17.96
CA THR A 332 8.20 7.82 -19.00
C THR A 332 7.72 8.24 -20.37
N GLN A 333 6.42 8.35 -20.59
CA GLN A 333 5.85 8.75 -21.87
C GLN A 333 4.67 9.72 -21.69
N LEU A 334 4.66 10.80 -22.50
CA LEU A 334 3.58 11.77 -22.54
C LEU A 334 2.94 11.82 -23.93
N VAL A 335 1.65 11.49 -24.02
CA VAL A 335 0.86 11.51 -25.25
C VAL A 335 0.06 12.81 -25.33
N VAL A 336 0.37 13.66 -26.29
CA VAL A 336 -0.29 14.95 -26.50
C VAL A 336 -0.94 14.97 -27.87
N GLY A 337 -2.21 15.41 -27.94
CA GLY A 337 -2.91 15.60 -29.19
C GLY A 337 -2.47 16.88 -29.90
N VAL A 338 -2.15 16.79 -31.19
CA VAL A 338 -1.86 17.95 -32.04
C VAL A 338 -3.12 18.31 -32.81
N SER A 339 -3.60 19.57 -32.66
CA SER A 339 -4.75 20.05 -33.45
C SER A 339 -4.28 20.61 -34.81
N PRO A 340 -4.83 20.12 -35.93
CA PRO A 340 -4.45 20.60 -37.27
C PRO A 340 -4.98 22.03 -37.60
N ARG A 341 -5.74 22.66 -36.71
CA ARG A 341 -6.30 23.99 -36.96
C ARG A 341 -5.24 25.08 -36.80
N ARG A 342 -4.47 25.35 -37.85
CA ARG A 342 -3.82 26.66 -38.04
C ARG A 342 -4.89 27.75 -38.10
N ARG A 343 -5.13 28.51 -37.03
CA ARG A 343 -5.72 29.81 -37.13
C ARG A 343 -4.64 30.76 -37.65
N PHE A 344 -4.78 31.18 -38.91
CA PHE A 344 -4.03 32.30 -39.49
C PHE A 344 -4.24 33.53 -38.59
N GLY A 345 -3.19 34.10 -38.05
CA GLY A 345 -3.18 35.47 -37.58
C GLY A 345 -2.97 35.78 -36.11
N VAL A 346 -2.28 34.95 -35.29
CA VAL A 346 -1.73 35.45 -34.01
C VAL A 346 -0.31 34.94 -33.81
N HIS A 347 0.59 35.91 -33.63
CA HIS A 347 2.02 35.72 -33.47
C HIS A 347 2.43 35.00 -32.17
N TRP A 348 3.40 34.07 -32.28
CA TRP A 348 4.50 33.81 -31.35
C TRP A 348 4.22 33.14 -30.00
N HIS A 349 3.31 32.18 -29.91
CA HIS A 349 3.43 31.17 -28.88
C HIS A 349 3.23 29.82 -29.54
N GLY A 350 4.25 28.93 -29.46
CA GLY A 350 4.24 27.57 -30.00
C GLY A 350 3.02 26.80 -29.50
N THR A 351 2.61 25.76 -30.22
CA THR A 351 1.51 24.88 -29.78
C THR A 351 1.90 24.23 -28.44
N VAL A 352 0.91 23.85 -27.62
CA VAL A 352 1.16 23.11 -26.36
C VAL A 352 2.15 21.96 -26.58
N ALA A 353 2.00 21.22 -27.68
CA ALA A 353 2.88 20.12 -28.04
C ALA A 353 4.32 20.59 -28.31
N GLU A 354 4.53 21.70 -29.01
CA GLU A 354 5.88 22.24 -29.28
C GLU A 354 6.56 22.75 -28.00
N THR A 355 5.81 23.36 -27.11
CA THR A 355 6.34 23.83 -25.81
C THR A 355 6.70 22.63 -24.93
N VAL A 356 5.82 21.64 -24.84
CA VAL A 356 6.07 20.40 -24.11
C VAL A 356 7.30 19.66 -24.67
N LEU A 357 7.43 19.56 -26.00
CA LEU A 357 8.59 18.93 -26.66
C LEU A 357 9.90 19.67 -26.33
N ARG A 358 9.89 20.99 -26.35
CA ARG A 358 11.08 21.80 -26.06
C ARG A 358 11.50 21.72 -24.59
N GLU A 359 10.54 21.63 -23.67
CA GLU A 359 10.79 21.64 -22.24
C GLU A 359 10.86 20.24 -21.60
N SER A 360 10.48 19.20 -22.36
CA SER A 360 10.55 17.79 -21.92
C SER A 360 11.90 17.18 -22.29
N CYS A 361 12.98 17.58 -21.64
CA CYS A 361 14.34 17.09 -21.94
C CYS A 361 14.52 15.56 -21.85
N LEU A 362 13.52 14.79 -21.37
CA LEU A 362 13.61 13.36 -21.08
C LEU A 362 12.34 12.55 -21.43
N LEU A 363 11.31 13.16 -22.02
CA LEU A 363 10.09 12.42 -22.35
C LEU A 363 10.08 12.06 -23.85
N TYR A 364 10.09 10.77 -24.15
CA TYR A 364 9.94 10.29 -25.52
C TYR A 364 8.55 10.69 -26.06
N THR A 365 8.52 11.55 -27.07
CA THR A 365 7.31 11.90 -27.79
C THR A 365 7.33 11.18 -29.13
N SER A 366 6.38 10.27 -29.36
CA SER A 366 6.19 9.69 -30.68
C SER A 366 5.30 10.62 -31.51
N PRO A 367 5.76 11.17 -32.64
CA PRO A 367 4.90 11.87 -33.56
C PRO A 367 3.87 10.91 -34.14
N SER A 368 2.60 11.34 -34.17
CA SER A 368 1.48 10.59 -34.78
C SER A 368 1.40 10.81 -36.27
#